data_f247579346651fe0f0facc227900b458
#
_entry.id   f247579346651fe0f0facc227900b458
#
_cell.length_a   1.000
_cell.length_b   1.000
_cell.length_c   1.000
_cell.angle_alpha   90.00
_cell.angle_beta   90.00
_cell.angle_gamma   90.00
#
_symmetry.space_group_name_H-M   'P 1'
#
loop_
_entity.id
_entity.type
_entity.pdbx_description
1 polymer ?
#
loop_
_entity_poly.entity_id
_entity_poly.type
_entity_poly.pdbx_seq_one_letter_code
_entity_poly.pdbx_strand_id
1 'polypeptide(L)'
;RLVGSEMCIRDRFILAIPFFLRHFGIKQVMLISMFAWVFRFGLFGFGDPGSGLWMLILSMIVYGMAFDFFNISGSLFVEQEAKSSIRASAQGLFFMMTNGLGAIMGGYASGAVVDAFSVYADGRLVSREWMNIWLIFAAYALVIGILFALVFKYKHQQESKTN
;
A
#
# COMPACT_ATOMS: atom_id res chain seq x y z
N ARG A 1 7.27 1.20 -26.06
CA ARG A 1 8.38 1.92 -25.36
C ARG A 1 8.03 2.39 -23.95
N LEU A 2 6.77 2.65 -23.60
CA LEU A 2 6.35 3.09 -22.24
C LEU A 2 6.43 1.95 -21.21
N VAL A 3 6.12 0.72 -21.57
CA VAL A 3 6.15 -0.45 -20.66
C VAL A 3 7.57 -0.74 -20.14
N GLY A 4 8.60 -0.48 -20.94
CA GLY A 4 10.00 -0.69 -20.53
C GLY A 4 10.50 0.32 -19.50
N SER A 5 9.98 1.56 -19.51
CA SER A 5 10.41 2.60 -18.55
C SER A 5 9.80 2.40 -17.17
N GLU A 6 8.56 1.90 -17.10
CA GLU A 6 7.90 1.59 -15.82
C GLU A 6 8.56 0.39 -15.12
N MET A 7 8.95 -0.64 -15.86
CA MET A 7 9.73 -1.75 -15.31
C MET A 7 11.07 -1.29 -14.74
N CYS A 8 11.81 -0.43 -15.44
CA CYS A 8 13.09 0.09 -14.95
C CYS A 8 12.97 0.94 -13.68
N ILE A 9 11.87 1.67 -13.49
CA ILE A 9 11.63 2.46 -12.29
C ILE A 9 11.32 1.51 -11.12
N ARG A 10 10.45 0.52 -11.30
CA ARG A 10 10.14 -0.48 -10.27
C ARG A 10 11.38 -1.27 -9.85
N ASP A 11 12.20 -1.70 -10.80
CA ASP A 11 13.42 -2.45 -10.51
C ASP A 11 14.41 -1.66 -9.65
N ARG A 12 14.55 -0.35 -9.88
CA ARG A 12 15.38 0.51 -9.03
C ARG A 12 14.84 0.64 -7.60
N PHE A 13 13.52 0.69 -7.43
CA PHE A 13 12.91 0.73 -6.09
C PHE A 13 13.03 -0.61 -5.35
N ILE A 14 12.93 -1.74 -6.06
CA ILE A 14 13.17 -3.07 -5.47
C ILE A 14 14.60 -3.17 -4.94
N LEU A 15 15.59 -2.62 -5.64
CA LEU A 15 16.98 -2.57 -5.18
C LEU A 15 17.17 -1.65 -3.94
N ALA A 16 16.30 -0.68 -3.73
CA ALA A 16 16.33 0.18 -2.54
C ALA A 16 15.78 -0.52 -1.28
N ILE A 17 14.92 -1.54 -1.42
CA ILE A 17 14.29 -2.24 -0.30
C ILE A 17 15.31 -2.81 0.70
N PRO A 18 16.38 -3.53 0.29
CA PRO A 18 17.39 -4.04 1.23
C PRO A 18 18.09 -2.91 2.01
N PHE A 19 18.30 -1.75 1.38
CA PHE A 19 18.87 -0.58 2.03
C PHE A 19 17.95 -0.04 3.12
N PHE A 20 16.66 0.13 2.81
CA PHE A 20 15.66 0.58 3.80
C PHE A 20 15.46 -0.41 4.92
N LEU A 21 15.40 -1.72 4.62
CA LEU A 21 15.25 -2.77 5.63
C LEU A 21 16.44 -2.83 6.59
N ARG A 22 17.66 -2.62 6.10
CA ARG A 22 18.87 -2.58 6.94
C ARG A 22 18.90 -1.39 7.88
N HIS A 23 18.44 -0.21 7.43
CA HIS A 23 18.51 1.03 8.20
C HIS A 23 17.30 1.24 9.12
N PHE A 24 16.12 0.89 8.67
CA PHE A 24 14.86 1.18 9.36
C PHE A 24 14.20 -0.05 10.00
N GLY A 25 14.54 -1.24 9.52
CA GLY A 25 13.89 -2.49 9.96
C GLY A 25 12.49 -2.69 9.39
N ILE A 26 11.98 -3.91 9.49
CA ILE A 26 10.73 -4.36 8.86
C ILE A 26 9.53 -3.48 9.27
N LYS A 27 9.37 -3.21 10.57
CA LYS A 27 8.24 -2.41 11.09
C LYS A 27 8.17 -1.02 10.45
N GLN A 28 9.30 -0.32 10.39
CA GLN A 28 9.35 1.05 9.89
C GLN A 28 9.12 1.09 8.38
N VAL A 29 9.66 0.11 7.64
CA VAL A 29 9.43 0.00 6.19
C VAL A 29 7.96 -0.26 5.88
N MET A 30 7.29 -1.13 6.65
CA MET A 30 5.84 -1.35 6.53
C MET A 30 5.04 -0.09 6.85
N LEU A 31 5.42 0.67 7.89
CA LEU A 31 4.78 1.95 8.21
C LEU A 31 4.97 2.99 7.11
N ILE A 32 6.19 3.12 6.57
CA ILE A 32 6.47 4.02 5.44
C ILE A 32 5.56 3.68 4.25
N SER A 33 5.40 2.39 3.94
CA SER A 33 4.50 1.96 2.85
C SER A 33 3.03 2.32 3.13
N MET A 34 2.56 2.15 4.37
CA MET A 34 1.19 2.54 4.75
C MET A 34 0.95 4.05 4.63
N PHE A 35 1.91 4.88 5.09
CA PHE A 35 1.83 6.33 4.91
C PHE A 35 1.94 6.76 3.43
N ALA A 36 2.71 6.03 2.62
CA ALA A 36 2.73 6.24 1.18
C ALA A 36 1.35 6.00 0.53
N TRP A 37 0.54 5.05 1.03
CA TRP A 37 -0.85 4.88 0.62
C TRP A 37 -1.73 6.08 0.97
N VAL A 38 -1.58 6.64 2.18
CA VAL A 38 -2.29 7.87 2.58
C VAL A 38 -1.94 9.02 1.63
N PHE A 39 -0.65 9.22 1.37
CA PHE A 39 -0.16 10.24 0.46
C PHE A 39 -0.70 10.04 -0.97
N ARG A 40 -0.70 8.81 -1.47
CA ARG A 40 -1.27 8.46 -2.77
C ARG A 40 -2.74 8.85 -2.90
N PHE A 41 -3.57 8.48 -1.92
CA PHE A 41 -4.99 8.82 -1.95
C PHE A 41 -5.22 10.32 -1.84
N GLY A 42 -4.39 11.03 -1.07
CA GLY A 42 -4.39 12.50 -1.04
C GLY A 42 -4.08 13.09 -2.41
N LEU A 43 -3.05 12.60 -3.10
CA LEU A 43 -2.71 13.04 -4.46
C LEU A 43 -3.84 12.80 -5.46
N PHE A 44 -4.57 11.69 -5.34
CA PHE A 44 -5.76 11.43 -6.16
C PHE A 44 -6.93 12.37 -5.81
N GLY A 45 -7.10 12.71 -4.54
CA GLY A 45 -8.16 13.60 -4.09
C GLY A 45 -8.00 15.03 -4.61
N PHE A 46 -6.76 15.51 -4.70
CA PHE A 46 -6.43 16.86 -5.18
C PHE A 46 -5.99 16.90 -6.65
N GLY A 47 -5.68 15.73 -7.24
CA GLY A 47 -5.28 15.64 -8.64
C GLY A 47 -6.46 15.81 -9.58
N ASP A 48 -6.20 16.48 -10.69
CA ASP A 48 -7.18 16.72 -11.75
C ASP A 48 -6.52 16.42 -13.11
N PRO A 49 -7.27 15.94 -14.13
CA PRO A 49 -6.74 15.63 -15.44
C PRO A 49 -6.16 16.84 -16.21
N GLY A 50 -6.41 18.06 -15.72
CA GLY A 50 -5.85 19.29 -16.29
C GLY A 50 -4.49 19.65 -15.68
N SER A 51 -4.46 20.71 -14.89
CA SER A 51 -3.23 21.22 -14.24
C SER A 51 -2.64 20.30 -13.17
N GLY A 52 -3.46 19.40 -12.61
CA GLY A 52 -3.10 18.42 -11.58
C GLY A 52 -2.60 17.07 -12.11
N LEU A 53 -2.42 16.90 -13.42
CA LEU A 53 -1.98 15.64 -14.03
C LEU A 53 -0.68 15.09 -13.44
N TRP A 54 0.25 15.97 -13.09
CA TRP A 54 1.50 15.57 -12.43
C TRP A 54 1.30 14.88 -11.08
N MET A 55 0.26 15.27 -10.32
CA MET A 55 -0.11 14.62 -9.04
C MET A 55 -0.59 13.18 -9.27
N LEU A 56 -1.36 12.96 -10.33
CA LEU A 56 -1.83 11.63 -10.71
C LEU A 56 -0.66 10.73 -11.13
N ILE A 57 0.28 11.25 -11.91
CA ILE A 57 1.49 10.51 -12.31
C ILE A 57 2.34 10.17 -11.08
N LEU A 58 2.58 11.15 -10.20
CA LEU A 58 3.32 10.93 -8.96
C LEU A 58 2.64 9.88 -8.07
N SER A 59 1.31 9.91 -7.97
CA SER A 59 0.52 8.91 -7.26
C SER A 59 0.74 7.49 -7.78
N MET A 60 0.87 7.30 -9.10
CA MET A 60 1.14 5.99 -9.69
C MET A 60 2.53 5.47 -9.33
N ILE A 61 3.54 6.34 -9.30
CA ILE A 61 4.90 5.99 -8.87
C ILE A 61 4.91 5.59 -7.39
N VAL A 62 4.26 6.38 -6.54
CA VAL A 62 4.13 6.10 -5.09
C VAL A 62 3.42 4.78 -4.84
N TYR A 63 2.41 4.45 -5.66
CA TYR A 63 1.69 3.17 -5.58
C TYR A 63 2.59 1.96 -5.77
N GLY A 64 3.38 1.95 -6.85
CA GLY A 64 4.28 0.83 -7.11
C GLY A 64 5.25 0.61 -5.95
N MET A 65 5.84 1.70 -5.46
CA MET A 65 6.74 1.69 -4.31
C MET A 65 6.07 1.16 -3.03
N ALA A 66 4.92 1.73 -2.67
CA ALA A 66 4.21 1.36 -1.45
C ALA A 66 3.77 -0.10 -1.45
N PHE A 67 3.27 -0.60 -2.60
CA PHE A 67 2.84 -1.98 -2.76
C PHE A 67 4.01 -2.97 -2.60
N ASP A 68 5.12 -2.72 -3.28
CA ASP A 68 6.30 -3.60 -3.25
C ASP A 68 6.94 -3.59 -1.85
N PHE A 69 7.08 -2.42 -1.22
CA PHE A 69 7.63 -2.30 0.13
C PHE A 69 6.79 -3.05 1.17
N PHE A 70 5.48 -2.94 1.10
CA PHE A 70 4.59 -3.67 2.02
C PHE A 70 4.66 -5.17 1.84
N ASN A 71 4.54 -5.66 0.61
CA ASN A 71 4.51 -7.10 0.33
C ASN A 71 5.85 -7.77 0.64
N ILE A 72 6.96 -7.15 0.27
CA ILE A 72 8.30 -7.72 0.52
C ILE A 72 8.62 -7.68 2.01
N SER A 73 8.35 -6.58 2.71
CA SER A 73 8.59 -6.49 4.15
C SER A 73 7.70 -7.45 4.95
N GLY A 74 6.42 -7.58 4.56
CA GLY A 74 5.51 -8.53 5.18
C GLY A 74 5.91 -9.99 4.93
N SER A 75 6.34 -10.30 3.71
CA SER A 75 6.87 -11.62 3.36
C SER A 75 8.12 -11.97 4.17
N LEU A 76 9.06 -11.04 4.30
CA LEU A 76 10.27 -11.21 5.12
C LEU A 76 9.94 -11.37 6.61
N PHE A 77 8.96 -10.62 7.11
CA PHE A 77 8.48 -10.80 8.49
C PHE A 77 7.94 -12.22 8.71
N VAL A 78 7.08 -12.71 7.82
CA VAL A 78 6.55 -14.08 7.91
C VAL A 78 7.66 -15.11 7.81
N GLU A 79 8.67 -14.87 6.97
CA GLU A 79 9.82 -15.77 6.84
C GLU A 79 10.66 -15.87 8.13
N GLN A 80 10.85 -14.76 8.83
CA GLN A 80 11.62 -14.71 10.07
C GLN A 80 10.87 -15.33 11.25
N GLU A 81 9.54 -15.11 11.34
CA GLU A 81 8.73 -15.60 12.46
C GLU A 81 8.25 -17.04 12.29
N ALA A 82 8.09 -17.52 11.06
CA ALA A 82 7.59 -18.87 10.79
C ALA A 82 8.69 -19.93 10.95
N LYS A 83 8.36 -21.03 11.64
CA LYS A 83 9.23 -22.22 11.71
C LYS A 83 9.49 -22.75 10.29
N SER A 84 10.68 -23.29 10.04
CA SER A 84 11.10 -23.78 8.71
C SER A 84 10.12 -24.80 8.10
N SER A 85 9.50 -25.65 8.92
CA SER A 85 8.54 -26.68 8.48
C SER A 85 7.22 -26.13 7.92
N ILE A 86 6.80 -24.91 8.31
CA ILE A 86 5.52 -24.31 7.90
C ILE A 86 5.70 -23.00 7.13
N ARG A 87 6.94 -22.60 6.85
CA ARG A 87 7.26 -21.30 6.23
C ARG A 87 6.55 -21.08 4.89
N ALA A 88 6.54 -22.08 4.02
CA ALA A 88 5.86 -21.99 2.73
C ALA A 88 4.34 -21.80 2.89
N SER A 89 3.71 -22.52 3.82
CA SER A 89 2.29 -22.40 4.11
C SER A 89 1.95 -21.04 4.73
N ALA A 90 2.80 -20.52 5.62
CA ALA A 90 2.63 -19.21 6.21
C ALA A 90 2.75 -18.08 5.17
N GLN A 91 3.68 -18.18 4.21
CA GLN A 91 3.77 -17.28 3.09
C GLN A 91 2.53 -17.31 2.20
N GLY A 92 2.05 -18.51 1.86
CA GLY A 92 0.81 -18.68 1.09
C GLY A 92 -0.40 -18.06 1.80
N LEU A 93 -0.51 -18.27 3.13
CA LEU A 93 -1.57 -17.68 3.94
C LEU A 93 -1.47 -16.15 3.96
N PHE A 94 -0.29 -15.59 4.13
CA PHE A 94 -0.08 -14.13 4.09
C PHE A 94 -0.57 -13.53 2.76
N PHE A 95 -0.18 -14.11 1.62
CA PHE A 95 -0.63 -13.63 0.31
C PHE A 95 -2.13 -13.85 0.09
N MET A 96 -2.69 -14.94 0.55
CA MET A 96 -4.14 -15.18 0.46
C MET A 96 -4.93 -14.17 1.30
N MET A 97 -4.48 -13.86 2.51
CA MET A 97 -5.13 -12.88 3.39
C MET A 97 -5.03 -11.46 2.81
N THR A 98 -3.86 -11.05 2.32
CA THR A 98 -3.64 -9.68 1.83
C THR A 98 -4.21 -9.46 0.44
N ASN A 99 -3.87 -10.30 -0.53
CA ASN A 99 -4.24 -10.12 -1.94
C ASN A 99 -5.53 -10.86 -2.34
N GLY A 100 -5.98 -11.82 -1.53
CA GLY A 100 -7.25 -12.52 -1.72
C GLY A 100 -8.38 -11.89 -0.91
N LEU A 101 -8.48 -12.25 0.36
CA LEU A 101 -9.56 -11.78 1.23
C LEU A 101 -9.56 -10.26 1.40
N GLY A 102 -8.36 -9.65 1.59
CA GLY A 102 -8.22 -8.21 1.69
C GLY A 102 -8.71 -7.46 0.44
N ALA A 103 -8.40 -7.98 -0.74
CA ALA A 103 -8.86 -7.40 -2.01
C ALA A 103 -10.39 -7.52 -2.19
N ILE A 104 -10.98 -8.66 -1.83
CA ILE A 104 -12.44 -8.87 -1.90
C ILE A 104 -13.15 -7.90 -0.94
N MET A 105 -12.77 -7.89 0.34
CA MET A 105 -13.38 -7.00 1.33
C MET A 105 -13.18 -5.53 0.98
N GLY A 106 -11.98 -5.16 0.54
CA GLY A 106 -11.65 -3.80 0.09
C GLY A 106 -12.46 -3.40 -1.14
N GLY A 107 -12.67 -4.31 -2.08
CA GLY A 107 -13.50 -4.10 -3.26
C GLY A 107 -14.96 -3.78 -2.91
N TYR A 108 -15.58 -4.57 -2.04
CA TYR A 108 -16.95 -4.31 -1.57
C TYR A 108 -17.04 -2.99 -0.78
N ALA A 109 -16.13 -2.76 0.15
CA ALA A 109 -16.14 -1.54 0.95
C ALA A 109 -15.92 -0.29 0.08
N SER A 110 -14.99 -0.34 -0.88
CA SER A 110 -14.75 0.78 -1.80
C SER A 110 -15.93 1.04 -2.73
N GLY A 111 -16.59 -0.02 -3.22
CA GLY A 111 -17.82 0.08 -4.00
C GLY A 111 -18.92 0.82 -3.23
N ALA A 112 -19.18 0.43 -1.98
CA ALA A 112 -20.17 1.08 -1.13
C ALA A 112 -19.89 2.57 -0.89
N VAL A 113 -18.61 2.92 -0.65
CA VAL A 113 -18.21 4.34 -0.52
C VAL A 113 -18.43 5.10 -1.82
N VAL A 114 -18.02 4.54 -2.96
CA VAL A 114 -18.20 5.17 -4.27
C VAL A 114 -19.69 5.39 -4.58
N ASP A 115 -20.54 4.42 -4.29
CA ASP A 115 -21.98 4.52 -4.52
C ASP A 115 -22.63 5.58 -3.62
N ALA A 116 -22.20 5.68 -2.36
CA ALA A 116 -22.71 6.69 -1.42
C ALA A 116 -22.43 8.14 -1.88
N PHE A 117 -21.35 8.37 -2.61
CA PHE A 117 -20.96 9.68 -3.17
C PHE A 117 -21.23 9.82 -4.67
N SER A 118 -22.10 8.97 -5.21
CA SER A 118 -22.54 9.01 -6.60
C SER A 118 -23.99 9.49 -6.67
N VAL A 119 -24.26 10.47 -7.53
CA VAL A 119 -25.63 10.97 -7.76
C VAL A 119 -26.18 10.34 -9.03
N TYR A 120 -27.31 9.66 -8.87
CA TYR A 120 -28.04 9.03 -9.97
C TYR A 120 -29.35 9.78 -10.22
N ALA A 121 -29.67 10.08 -11.50
CA ALA A 121 -30.96 10.58 -11.94
C ALA A 121 -31.43 9.70 -13.11
N ASP A 122 -32.70 9.30 -13.09
CA ASP A 122 -33.33 8.41 -14.10
C ASP A 122 -32.52 7.11 -14.37
N GLY A 123 -31.90 6.54 -13.31
CA GLY A 123 -31.06 5.33 -13.42
C GLY A 123 -29.71 5.55 -14.12
N ARG A 124 -29.34 6.79 -14.39
CA ARG A 124 -28.05 7.16 -14.99
C ARG A 124 -27.19 7.93 -13.99
N LEU A 125 -25.88 7.64 -14.00
CA LEU A 125 -24.90 8.39 -13.20
C LEU A 125 -24.79 9.82 -13.74
N VAL A 126 -25.11 10.82 -12.91
CA VAL A 126 -25.04 12.24 -13.26
C VAL A 126 -23.73 12.86 -12.80
N SER A 127 -23.34 12.61 -11.57
CA SER A 127 -22.10 13.14 -11.01
C SER A 127 -21.51 12.22 -9.93
N ARG A 128 -20.24 12.42 -9.64
CA ARG A 128 -19.51 11.69 -8.62
C ARG A 128 -18.50 12.62 -7.95
N GLU A 129 -18.54 12.66 -6.63
CA GLU A 129 -17.66 13.52 -5.83
C GLU A 129 -16.32 12.82 -5.55
N TRP A 130 -15.47 12.78 -6.56
CA TRP A 130 -14.20 12.06 -6.51
C TRP A 130 -13.27 12.53 -5.38
N MET A 131 -13.23 13.83 -5.10
CA MET A 131 -12.39 14.38 -4.04
C MET A 131 -12.77 13.81 -2.67
N ASN A 132 -14.08 13.79 -2.34
CA ASN A 132 -14.55 13.25 -1.06
C ASN A 132 -14.28 11.75 -0.95
N ILE A 133 -14.49 11.00 -2.03
CA ILE A 133 -14.20 9.55 -2.08
C ILE A 133 -12.73 9.28 -1.76
N TRP A 134 -11.80 9.98 -2.42
CA TRP A 134 -10.37 9.76 -2.21
C TRP A 134 -9.90 10.21 -0.82
N LEU A 135 -10.48 11.30 -0.28
CA LEU A 135 -10.17 11.74 1.09
C LEU A 135 -10.65 10.75 2.15
N ILE A 136 -11.80 10.08 1.93
CA ILE A 136 -12.26 9.00 2.82
C ILE A 136 -11.28 7.83 2.80
N PHE A 137 -10.78 7.43 1.62
CA PHE A 137 -9.77 6.38 1.53
C PHE A 137 -8.45 6.79 2.17
N ALA A 138 -8.04 8.05 2.04
CA ALA A 138 -6.85 8.57 2.74
C ALA A 138 -7.02 8.52 4.26
N ALA A 139 -8.18 8.95 4.78
CA ALA A 139 -8.50 8.90 6.20
C ALA A 139 -8.52 7.46 6.73
N TYR A 140 -9.16 6.55 6.01
CA TYR A 140 -9.15 5.12 6.34
C TYR A 140 -7.74 4.53 6.40
N ALA A 141 -6.92 4.80 5.38
CA ALA A 141 -5.54 4.34 5.33
C ALA A 141 -4.70 4.92 6.49
N LEU A 142 -4.94 6.19 6.85
CA LEU A 142 -4.29 6.85 7.98
C LEU A 142 -4.65 6.17 9.31
N VAL A 143 -5.93 5.88 9.55
CA VAL A 143 -6.39 5.19 10.76
C VAL A 143 -5.74 3.81 10.88
N ILE A 144 -5.73 3.02 9.78
CA ILE A 144 -5.06 1.71 9.75
C ILE A 144 -3.56 1.85 10.02
N GLY A 145 -2.89 2.83 9.43
CA GLY A 145 -1.46 3.08 9.67
C GLY A 145 -1.16 3.42 11.14
N ILE A 146 -1.98 4.23 11.77
CA ILE A 146 -1.86 4.57 13.20
C ILE A 146 -2.11 3.34 14.07
N LEU A 147 -3.18 2.59 13.81
CA LEU A 147 -3.48 1.34 14.54
C LEU A 147 -2.33 0.34 14.41
N PHE A 148 -1.79 0.17 13.22
CA PHE A 148 -0.63 -0.69 13.00
C PHE A 148 0.59 -0.21 13.80
N ALA A 149 0.88 1.09 13.83
CA ALA A 149 1.99 1.66 14.58
C ALA A 149 1.88 1.38 16.08
N LEU A 150 0.66 1.42 16.63
CA LEU A 150 0.38 1.20 18.05
C LEU A 150 0.37 -0.29 18.43
N VAL A 151 -0.23 -1.13 17.58
CA VAL A 151 -0.42 -2.56 17.87
C VAL A 151 0.83 -3.38 17.55
N PHE A 152 1.50 -3.06 16.44
CA PHE A 152 2.63 -3.84 15.96
C PHE A 152 3.92 -3.51 16.73
N LYS A 153 4.21 -4.30 17.77
CA LYS A 153 5.39 -4.16 18.65
C LYS A 153 6.53 -5.07 18.19
N TYR A 154 7.09 -4.83 17.02
CA TYR A 154 8.27 -5.55 16.56
C TYR A 154 9.54 -4.79 16.93
N LYS A 155 10.47 -5.42 17.64
CA LYS A 155 11.82 -4.90 17.90
C LYS A 155 12.76 -5.42 16.82
N HIS A 156 13.37 -4.50 16.08
CA HIS A 156 14.42 -4.83 15.14
C HIS A 156 15.62 -5.43 15.92
N GLN A 157 15.86 -6.73 15.78
CA GLN A 157 17.12 -7.32 16.18
C GLN A 157 18.14 -6.98 15.10
N GLN A 158 18.99 -6.00 15.37
CA GLN A 158 20.24 -5.90 14.62
C GLN A 158 21.00 -7.19 14.85
N GLU A 159 21.23 -7.98 13.81
CA GLU A 159 22.24 -9.02 13.85
C GLU A 159 23.55 -8.36 14.23
N SER A 160 23.91 -8.49 15.48
CA SER A 160 25.26 -8.23 15.94
C SER A 160 26.17 -9.09 15.08
N LYS A 161 26.90 -8.46 14.16
CA LYS A 161 28.05 -9.07 13.54
C LYS A 161 29.05 -9.39 14.66
N THR A 162 28.93 -10.56 15.20
CA THR A 162 30.03 -11.16 15.94
C THR A 162 30.92 -11.86 14.91
N ASN A 163 32.13 -11.42 14.84
CA ASN A 163 33.27 -11.88 14.04
C ASN A 163 33.33 -13.39 13.83
#